data_17abd3c4daf8532d9f4ecdafbc0c88e1
#
_entry.id   17abd3c4daf8532d9f4ecdafbc0c88e1
#
_cell.length_a   1.000
_cell.length_b   1.000
_cell.length_c   1.000
_cell.angle_alpha   90.00
_cell.angle_beta   90.00
_cell.angle_gamma   90.00
#
_symmetry.space_group_name_H-M   'P 1'
#
loop_
_entity.id
_entity.type
_entity.pdbx_description
1 polymer ?
#
loop_
_entity_poly.entity_id
_entity_poly.type
_entity_poly.pdbx_seq_one_letter_code
_entity_poly.pdbx_strand_id
1 'polypeptide(L)'
;LCQQRDLKALFENLFAFLLFPFYLQAMRIWIDLANSPHVPFFRALIPEFTARGHQIEISARDYAQTVELATKAGMLPHVIGGHGGGKLTGKAGNLVGRAAALRKWARDRGFDLAVSHNSYAQIAAAAALGIKTVTLMDYEHQPANHLAFRLASRVIVPQAFPKAELKKYGAPSRKVKRYGGLKEDVYLADFTLDSAFAHTLRALGVGGEEVLIVARPPASEALYHRFENELFDKLLAHLNAQPDTKIILLPRTDAQRVEYEKQNLAQVIMPREVLDGANLIAAADLVVSAGGTMNREAAALGVPAASIYAGKWAAIDEQLAREGRLQKLTSGNDIQSLALQKKTGREPRANPHTRAEVAKLILDES
;
A
#
# COMPACT_ATOMS: atom_id res chain seq x y z
N LEU A 1 10.37 -35.73 -56.24
CA LEU A 1 10.81 -36.01 -54.87
C LEU A 1 11.66 -34.86 -54.24
N CYS A 2 12.35 -34.03 -55.02
CA CYS A 2 13.14 -32.88 -54.52
C CYS A 2 12.24 -31.69 -54.11
N GLN A 3 11.24 -31.34 -54.93
CA GLN A 3 10.37 -30.18 -54.67
C GLN A 3 9.45 -30.33 -53.40
N GLN A 4 9.14 -31.53 -52.95
CA GLN A 4 8.36 -31.77 -51.73
C GLN A 4 9.14 -31.57 -50.44
N ARG A 5 10.48 -31.77 -50.48
CA ARG A 5 11.37 -31.50 -49.30
C ARG A 5 11.53 -30.01 -49.02
N ASP A 6 11.65 -29.21 -50.09
CA ASP A 6 11.81 -27.75 -49.95
C ASP A 6 10.57 -27.05 -49.42
N LEU A 7 9.39 -27.51 -49.84
CA LEU A 7 8.11 -26.98 -49.33
C LEU A 7 7.90 -27.32 -47.83
N LYS A 8 8.29 -28.51 -47.38
CA LYS A 8 8.15 -28.91 -45.99
C LYS A 8 9.11 -28.12 -45.06
N ALA A 9 10.34 -27.91 -45.50
CA ALA A 9 11.31 -27.09 -44.80
C ALA A 9 10.90 -25.60 -44.75
N LEU A 10 10.26 -25.08 -45.81
CA LEU A 10 9.70 -23.73 -45.84
C LEU A 10 8.50 -23.59 -44.88
N PHE A 11 7.61 -24.61 -44.84
CA PHE A 11 6.48 -24.63 -43.91
C PHE A 11 6.91 -24.79 -42.47
N GLU A 12 7.90 -25.62 -42.16
CA GLU A 12 8.45 -25.78 -40.79
C GLU A 12 9.15 -24.51 -40.31
N ASN A 13 9.89 -23.82 -41.18
CA ASN A 13 10.49 -22.52 -40.88
C ASN A 13 9.46 -21.40 -40.76
N LEU A 14 8.40 -21.41 -41.61
CA LEU A 14 7.32 -20.42 -41.49
C LEU A 14 6.47 -20.66 -40.23
N PHE A 15 6.25 -21.93 -39.88
CA PHE A 15 5.53 -22.30 -38.64
C PHE A 15 6.37 -22.00 -37.38
N ALA A 16 7.69 -22.18 -37.44
CA ALA A 16 8.60 -21.74 -36.39
C ALA A 16 8.62 -20.22 -36.23
N PHE A 17 8.49 -19.46 -37.33
CA PHE A 17 8.42 -18.00 -37.32
C PHE A 17 7.06 -17.49 -36.83
N LEU A 18 5.96 -18.23 -37.07
CA LEU A 18 4.60 -17.90 -36.59
C LEU A 18 4.34 -18.33 -35.13
N LEU A 19 5.19 -19.25 -34.58
CA LEU A 19 5.16 -19.70 -33.20
C LEU A 19 6.19 -18.96 -32.33
N PHE A 20 6.93 -17.96 -32.84
CA PHE A 20 7.61 -17.04 -31.97
C PHE A 20 6.53 -16.28 -31.20
N PRO A 21 6.29 -16.60 -29.90
CA PRO A 21 5.48 -15.71 -29.10
C PRO A 21 6.14 -14.34 -29.25
N PHE A 22 5.36 -13.28 -29.38
CA PHE A 22 5.84 -11.92 -29.21
C PHE A 22 6.67 -11.91 -27.93
N TYR A 23 7.97 -12.07 -28.04
CA TYR A 23 8.89 -11.84 -26.95
C TYR A 23 8.74 -10.36 -26.64
N LEU A 24 7.88 -10.05 -25.68
CA LEU A 24 7.93 -8.74 -25.02
C LEU A 24 9.37 -8.51 -24.65
N GLN A 25 9.98 -7.49 -25.23
CA GLN A 25 11.40 -7.21 -25.02
C GLN A 25 11.64 -7.08 -23.50
N ALA A 26 12.56 -7.89 -22.97
CA ALA A 26 12.90 -7.88 -21.56
C ALA A 26 13.31 -6.47 -21.13
N MET A 27 12.60 -5.88 -20.19
CA MET A 27 12.86 -4.54 -19.68
C MET A 27 13.67 -4.59 -18.38
N ARG A 28 14.48 -3.57 -18.16
CA ARG A 28 15.05 -3.26 -16.84
C ARG A 28 14.12 -2.28 -16.14
N ILE A 29 13.47 -2.74 -15.08
CA ILE A 29 12.47 -1.98 -14.33
C ILE A 29 13.03 -1.50 -13.00
N TRP A 30 12.95 -0.20 -12.77
CA TRP A 30 13.33 0.45 -11.54
C TRP A 30 12.10 0.66 -10.65
N ILE A 31 11.99 -0.05 -9.52
CA ILE A 31 10.96 0.15 -8.51
C ILE A 31 11.51 1.04 -7.39
N ASP A 32 10.72 2.03 -6.91
CA ASP A 32 11.09 2.85 -5.76
C ASP A 32 10.08 2.72 -4.61
N LEU A 33 10.61 2.28 -3.46
CA LEU A 33 9.85 2.12 -2.22
C LEU A 33 10.00 3.38 -1.37
N ALA A 34 9.06 4.31 -1.50
CA ALA A 34 9.10 5.58 -0.78
C ALA A 34 8.46 5.52 0.62
N ASN A 35 7.70 4.46 0.94
CA ASN A 35 6.98 4.28 2.19
C ASN A 35 6.67 2.80 2.46
N SER A 36 6.48 2.42 3.73
CA SER A 36 6.25 1.03 4.17
C SER A 36 5.13 0.28 3.43
N PRO A 37 3.95 0.86 3.14
CA PRO A 37 2.89 0.17 2.39
C PRO A 37 3.25 -0.21 0.95
N HIS A 38 4.33 0.35 0.41
CA HIS A 38 4.79 -0.01 -0.94
C HIS A 38 5.48 -1.38 -0.97
N VAL A 39 5.99 -1.84 0.17
CA VAL A 39 6.71 -3.12 0.28
C VAL A 39 5.79 -4.31 -0.07
N PRO A 40 4.68 -4.57 0.63
CA PRO A 40 3.80 -5.69 0.29
C PRO A 40 3.22 -5.56 -1.12
N PHE A 41 2.92 -4.34 -1.57
CA PHE A 41 2.39 -4.08 -2.90
C PHE A 41 3.36 -4.52 -4.00
N PHE A 42 4.60 -4.07 -3.96
CA PHE A 42 5.59 -4.44 -5.00
C PHE A 42 6.12 -5.86 -4.82
N ARG A 43 6.18 -6.38 -3.58
CA ARG A 43 6.50 -7.80 -3.34
C ARG A 43 5.55 -8.72 -4.12
N ALA A 44 4.26 -8.38 -4.16
CA ALA A 44 3.26 -9.16 -4.88
C ALA A 44 3.36 -9.01 -6.42
N LEU A 45 3.85 -7.87 -6.92
CA LEU A 45 3.96 -7.58 -8.36
C LEU A 45 5.28 -8.06 -8.98
N ILE A 46 6.37 -8.11 -8.22
CA ILE A 46 7.69 -8.51 -8.74
C ILE A 46 7.65 -9.89 -9.43
N PRO A 47 7.01 -10.94 -8.85
CA PRO A 47 6.87 -12.23 -9.54
C PRO A 47 6.17 -12.12 -10.90
N GLU A 48 5.17 -11.24 -11.03
CA GLU A 48 4.47 -11.00 -12.29
C GLU A 48 5.40 -10.41 -13.37
N PHE A 49 6.33 -9.55 -12.96
CA PHE A 49 7.31 -8.94 -13.88
C PHE A 49 8.42 -9.92 -14.24
N THR A 50 8.97 -10.63 -13.26
CA THR A 50 10.07 -11.57 -13.47
C THR A 50 9.65 -12.79 -14.29
N ALA A 51 8.40 -13.28 -14.11
CA ALA A 51 7.84 -14.35 -14.93
C ALA A 51 7.72 -13.97 -16.42
N ARG A 52 7.69 -12.66 -16.73
CA ARG A 52 7.70 -12.12 -18.11
C ARG A 52 9.12 -11.79 -18.61
N GLY A 53 10.15 -12.17 -17.85
CA GLY A 53 11.57 -12.00 -18.22
C GLY A 53 12.13 -10.61 -17.90
N HIS A 54 11.41 -9.73 -17.19
CA HIS A 54 11.92 -8.41 -16.81
C HIS A 54 12.90 -8.48 -15.64
N GLN A 55 13.91 -7.62 -15.69
CA GLN A 55 14.90 -7.45 -14.60
C GLN A 55 14.46 -6.32 -13.68
N ILE A 56 14.51 -6.55 -12.37
CA ILE A 56 14.03 -5.61 -11.37
C ILE A 56 15.19 -5.11 -10.51
N GLU A 57 15.34 -3.80 -10.43
CA GLU A 57 16.20 -3.15 -9.42
C GLU A 57 15.32 -2.25 -8.52
N ILE A 58 15.63 -2.28 -7.22
CA ILE A 58 14.82 -1.61 -6.21
C ILE A 58 15.64 -0.54 -5.52
N SER A 59 15.10 0.67 -5.43
CA SER A 59 15.56 1.68 -4.49
C SER A 59 14.55 1.87 -3.38
N ALA A 60 15.00 2.22 -2.18
CA ALA A 60 14.13 2.49 -1.05
C ALA A 60 14.56 3.76 -0.32
N ARG A 61 13.58 4.43 0.26
CA ARG A 61 13.81 5.52 1.21
C ARG A 61 13.91 4.93 2.61
N ASP A 62 14.94 5.34 3.37
CA ASP A 62 15.01 5.06 4.80
C ASP A 62 14.00 5.96 5.54
N TYR A 63 12.77 5.47 5.63
CA TYR A 63 11.64 6.17 6.24
C TYR A 63 10.66 5.16 6.85
N ALA A 64 10.25 5.39 8.07
CA ALA A 64 9.45 4.45 8.86
C ALA A 64 10.12 3.04 8.84
N GLN A 65 9.37 1.99 8.60
CA GLN A 65 9.87 0.61 8.55
C GLN A 65 10.13 0.11 7.12
N THR A 66 10.29 1.02 6.13
CA THR A 66 10.34 0.65 4.70
C THR A 66 11.50 -0.30 4.40
N VAL A 67 12.71 0.05 4.86
CA VAL A 67 13.92 -0.75 4.58
C VAL A 67 13.88 -2.08 5.33
N GLU A 68 13.48 -2.07 6.60
CA GLU A 68 13.35 -3.27 7.42
C GLU A 68 12.36 -4.27 6.82
N LEU A 69 11.16 -3.80 6.45
CA LEU A 69 10.13 -4.62 5.83
C LEU A 69 10.57 -5.17 4.47
N ALA A 70 11.26 -4.36 3.66
CA ALA A 70 11.78 -4.80 2.37
C ALA A 70 12.82 -5.91 2.55
N THR A 71 13.74 -5.76 3.50
CA THR A 71 14.77 -6.77 3.81
C THR A 71 14.14 -8.07 4.33
N LYS A 72 13.19 -7.99 5.26
CA LYS A 72 12.43 -9.16 5.76
C LYS A 72 11.64 -9.87 4.64
N ALA A 73 11.20 -9.11 3.65
CA ALA A 73 10.50 -9.64 2.47
C ALA A 73 11.43 -10.23 1.41
N GLY A 74 12.75 -10.29 1.66
CA GLY A 74 13.75 -10.76 0.69
C GLY A 74 14.03 -9.80 -0.46
N MET A 75 13.52 -8.57 -0.37
CA MET A 75 13.84 -7.50 -1.32
C MET A 75 15.13 -6.82 -0.87
N LEU A 76 16.09 -6.67 -1.76
CA LEU A 76 17.40 -6.07 -1.47
C LEU A 76 17.49 -4.66 -2.09
N PRO A 77 16.88 -3.63 -1.46
CA PRO A 77 16.83 -2.30 -2.04
C PRO A 77 18.15 -1.54 -1.86
N HIS A 78 18.51 -0.73 -2.85
CA HIS A 78 19.48 0.34 -2.68
C HIS A 78 18.87 1.45 -1.85
N VAL A 79 19.39 1.69 -0.64
CA VAL A 79 18.85 2.71 0.27
C VAL A 79 19.33 4.09 -0.16
N ILE A 80 18.39 4.96 -0.58
CA ILE A 80 18.70 6.30 -1.09
C ILE A 80 17.75 7.32 -0.45
N GLY A 81 18.32 8.19 0.40
CA GLY A 81 17.61 9.22 1.16
C GLY A 81 16.95 8.71 2.43
N GLY A 82 16.86 9.59 3.41
CA GLY A 82 16.34 9.32 4.74
C GLY A 82 15.18 10.23 5.15
N HIS A 83 14.95 10.33 6.47
CA HIS A 83 13.89 11.14 7.05
C HIS A 83 14.22 12.64 6.95
N GLY A 84 13.26 13.46 6.50
CA GLY A 84 13.43 14.89 6.24
C GLY A 84 12.90 15.85 7.28
N GLY A 85 12.54 15.35 8.45
CA GLY A 85 11.92 16.19 9.48
C GLY A 85 10.53 16.73 9.14
N GLY A 86 9.87 17.36 10.12
CA GLY A 86 8.47 17.83 10.00
C GLY A 86 8.26 19.15 9.25
N LYS A 87 9.29 19.98 9.06
CA LYS A 87 9.16 21.32 8.47
C LYS A 87 8.97 21.26 6.94
N LEU A 88 8.12 22.14 6.38
CA LEU A 88 7.82 22.22 4.94
C LEU A 88 9.06 22.46 4.07
N THR A 89 9.97 23.33 4.52
CA THR A 89 11.25 23.62 3.85
C THR A 89 12.17 22.41 3.85
N GLY A 90 12.18 21.62 4.94
CA GLY A 90 12.90 20.35 5.02
C GLY A 90 12.30 19.27 4.09
N LYS A 91 10.99 19.24 3.94
CA LYS A 91 10.30 18.29 3.03
C LYS A 91 10.62 18.60 1.56
N ALA A 92 10.64 19.88 1.16
CA ALA A 92 10.98 20.28 -0.21
C ALA A 92 12.47 20.03 -0.51
N GLY A 93 13.37 20.41 0.40
CA GLY A 93 14.82 20.16 0.28
C GLY A 93 15.14 18.67 0.17
N ASN A 94 14.48 17.84 0.97
CA ASN A 94 14.62 16.39 0.88
C ASN A 94 14.09 15.79 -0.42
N LEU A 95 12.99 16.30 -0.95
CA LEU A 95 12.47 15.86 -2.24
C LEU A 95 13.52 16.11 -3.35
N VAL A 96 14.06 17.33 -3.41
CA VAL A 96 15.06 17.72 -4.42
C VAL A 96 16.37 16.94 -4.21
N GLY A 97 16.88 16.87 -2.99
CA GLY A 97 18.10 16.15 -2.67
C GLY A 97 18.00 14.65 -2.99
N ARG A 98 16.85 14.02 -2.62
CA ARG A 98 16.62 12.62 -2.96
C ARG A 98 16.46 12.41 -4.47
N ALA A 99 15.77 13.30 -5.18
CA ALA A 99 15.65 13.22 -6.64
C ALA A 99 17.02 13.32 -7.33
N ALA A 100 17.89 14.20 -6.87
CA ALA A 100 19.26 14.31 -7.37
C ALA A 100 20.10 13.04 -7.11
N ALA A 101 20.00 12.46 -5.90
CA ALA A 101 20.67 11.22 -5.54
C ALA A 101 20.17 10.03 -6.38
N LEU A 102 18.84 9.89 -6.53
CA LEU A 102 18.21 8.87 -7.37
C LEU A 102 18.63 9.03 -8.84
N ARG A 103 18.65 10.27 -9.37
CA ARG A 103 19.10 10.55 -10.72
C ARG A 103 20.57 10.14 -10.93
N LYS A 104 21.45 10.46 -9.97
CA LYS A 104 22.86 10.05 -10.03
C LYS A 104 22.99 8.53 -10.03
N TRP A 105 22.26 7.84 -9.17
CA TRP A 105 22.27 6.39 -9.06
C TRP A 105 21.71 5.70 -10.32
N ALA A 106 20.64 6.23 -10.92
CA ALA A 106 19.96 5.59 -12.05
C ALA A 106 20.60 5.86 -13.42
N ARG A 107 21.46 6.89 -13.56
CA ARG A 107 21.94 7.44 -14.84
C ARG A 107 22.53 6.38 -15.79
N ASP A 108 23.37 5.49 -15.28
CA ASP A 108 24.16 4.57 -16.10
C ASP A 108 23.69 3.11 -15.99
N ARG A 109 22.43 2.93 -15.50
CA ARG A 109 21.86 1.59 -15.25
C ARG A 109 20.99 1.06 -16.37
N GLY A 110 20.71 1.85 -17.40
CA GLY A 110 19.96 1.41 -18.57
C GLY A 110 18.51 0.99 -18.24
N PHE A 111 17.83 1.71 -17.36
CA PHE A 111 16.43 1.45 -17.05
C PHE A 111 15.51 1.85 -18.19
N ASP A 112 14.61 0.96 -18.57
CA ASP A 112 13.57 1.19 -19.57
C ASP A 112 12.32 1.80 -18.94
N LEU A 113 12.01 1.41 -17.67
CA LEU A 113 10.80 1.77 -16.98
C LEU A 113 11.08 2.05 -15.49
N ALA A 114 10.57 3.17 -15.00
CA ALA A 114 10.54 3.51 -13.57
C ALA A 114 9.11 3.41 -13.04
N VAL A 115 8.91 2.63 -11.97
CA VAL A 115 7.59 2.36 -11.39
C VAL A 115 7.58 2.68 -9.90
N SER A 116 6.58 3.38 -9.43
CA SER A 116 6.36 3.59 -8.00
C SER A 116 4.89 3.84 -7.67
N HIS A 117 4.54 3.57 -6.43
CA HIS A 117 3.30 4.06 -5.85
C HIS A 117 3.57 5.46 -5.30
N ASN A 118 3.54 6.46 -6.21
CA ASN A 118 3.64 7.88 -5.90
C ASN A 118 4.97 8.32 -5.23
N SER A 119 6.11 7.86 -5.75
CA SER A 119 7.41 8.41 -5.37
C SER A 119 7.75 9.65 -6.18
N TYR A 120 7.49 10.82 -5.64
CA TYR A 120 7.75 12.10 -6.32
C TYR A 120 9.22 12.29 -6.70
N ALA A 121 10.14 11.84 -5.84
CA ALA A 121 11.57 11.93 -6.10
C ALA A 121 12.03 11.04 -7.27
N GLN A 122 11.50 9.80 -7.33
CA GLN A 122 11.79 8.91 -8.45
C GLN A 122 11.22 9.45 -9.76
N ILE A 123 9.97 9.90 -9.74
CA ILE A 123 9.30 10.45 -10.93
C ILE A 123 10.09 11.63 -11.50
N ALA A 124 10.54 12.54 -10.64
CA ALA A 124 11.38 13.68 -11.07
C ALA A 124 12.74 13.24 -11.60
N ALA A 125 13.41 12.28 -10.94
CA ALA A 125 14.70 11.75 -11.36
C ALA A 125 14.60 11.01 -12.70
N ALA A 126 13.62 10.16 -12.88
CA ALA A 126 13.37 9.38 -14.08
C ALA A 126 13.00 10.28 -15.27
N ALA A 127 12.13 11.27 -15.06
CA ALA A 127 11.78 12.25 -16.09
C ALA A 127 13.02 13.04 -16.57
N ALA A 128 13.92 13.45 -15.64
CA ALA A 128 15.16 14.13 -15.98
C ALA A 128 16.20 13.25 -16.71
N LEU A 129 16.01 11.92 -16.71
CA LEU A 129 16.84 10.95 -17.44
C LEU A 129 16.15 10.44 -18.72
N GLY A 130 14.94 10.88 -19.03
CA GLY A 130 14.17 10.39 -20.18
C GLY A 130 13.61 8.97 -20.00
N ILE A 131 13.66 8.42 -18.78
CA ILE A 131 13.12 7.07 -18.48
C ILE A 131 11.59 7.15 -18.44
N LYS A 132 10.92 6.21 -19.13
CA LYS A 132 9.45 6.08 -19.02
C LYS A 132 9.04 5.87 -17.57
N THR A 133 7.98 6.55 -17.13
CA THR A 133 7.56 6.57 -15.73
C THR A 133 6.12 6.13 -15.59
N VAL A 134 5.87 5.14 -14.75
CA VAL A 134 4.53 4.73 -14.31
C VAL A 134 4.35 5.05 -12.84
N THR A 135 3.36 5.85 -12.52
CA THR A 135 3.00 6.14 -11.13
C THR A 135 1.63 5.59 -10.81
N LEU A 136 1.52 4.96 -9.64
CA LEU A 136 0.22 4.55 -9.08
C LEU A 136 -0.18 5.51 -7.96
N MET A 137 -1.48 5.73 -7.76
CA MET A 137 -2.03 6.59 -6.71
C MET A 137 -3.46 6.21 -6.35
N ASP A 138 -3.74 6.18 -5.05
CA ASP A 138 -5.04 5.84 -4.47
C ASP A 138 -5.61 6.94 -3.53
N TYR A 139 -4.93 8.11 -3.47
CA TYR A 139 -5.36 9.24 -2.65
C TYR A 139 -5.28 10.55 -3.44
N GLU A 140 -6.44 11.11 -3.77
CA GLU A 140 -6.56 12.27 -4.64
C GLU A 140 -6.18 13.61 -4.01
N HIS A 141 -6.18 13.73 -2.68
CA HIS A 141 -6.00 15.02 -2.01
C HIS A 141 -4.54 15.41 -1.74
N GLN A 142 -3.59 14.78 -2.43
CA GLN A 142 -2.17 15.11 -2.32
C GLN A 142 -1.78 16.23 -3.31
N PRO A 143 -1.38 17.43 -2.85
CA PRO A 143 -0.96 18.50 -3.75
C PRO A 143 0.21 18.14 -4.67
N ALA A 144 1.12 17.28 -4.20
CA ALA A 144 2.26 16.81 -4.98
C ALA A 144 1.88 15.93 -6.19
N ASN A 145 0.60 15.52 -6.31
CA ASN A 145 0.06 14.89 -7.53
C ASN A 145 0.19 15.82 -8.75
N HIS A 146 0.25 17.15 -8.55
CA HIS A 146 0.54 18.11 -9.64
C HIS A 146 1.88 17.83 -10.31
N LEU A 147 2.91 17.46 -9.55
CA LEU A 147 4.21 17.08 -10.09
C LEU A 147 4.14 15.70 -10.74
N ALA A 148 3.67 14.70 -9.99
CA ALA A 148 3.67 13.30 -10.41
C ALA A 148 2.89 13.08 -11.71
N PHE A 149 1.65 13.57 -11.79
CA PHE A 149 0.76 13.29 -12.92
C PHE A 149 1.16 14.02 -14.19
N ARG A 150 1.85 15.18 -14.08
CA ARG A 150 2.38 15.87 -15.26
C ARG A 150 3.63 15.21 -15.81
N LEU A 151 4.53 14.76 -14.94
CA LEU A 151 5.81 14.17 -15.34
C LEU A 151 5.68 12.70 -15.74
N ALA A 152 4.80 11.95 -15.12
CA ALA A 152 4.63 10.52 -15.42
C ALA A 152 4.17 10.29 -16.87
N SER A 153 4.70 9.24 -17.49
CA SER A 153 4.26 8.76 -18.80
C SER A 153 2.88 8.10 -18.70
N ARG A 154 2.61 7.42 -17.57
CA ARG A 154 1.33 6.78 -17.26
C ARG A 154 0.97 6.97 -15.79
N VAL A 155 -0.33 7.15 -15.54
CA VAL A 155 -0.92 7.27 -14.20
C VAL A 155 -1.95 6.15 -14.04
N ILE A 156 -1.75 5.28 -13.04
CA ILE A 156 -2.63 4.16 -12.75
C ILE A 156 -3.35 4.42 -11.43
N VAL A 157 -4.66 4.36 -11.45
CA VAL A 157 -5.52 4.65 -10.29
C VAL A 157 -6.66 3.65 -10.17
N PRO A 158 -7.23 3.45 -8.97
CA PRO A 158 -8.44 2.65 -8.83
C PRO A 158 -9.62 3.31 -9.57
N GLN A 159 -10.62 2.52 -9.94
CA GLN A 159 -11.81 3.02 -10.63
C GLN A 159 -12.55 4.10 -9.84
N ALA A 160 -12.52 4.04 -8.51
CA ALA A 160 -13.13 5.04 -7.64
C ALA A 160 -12.48 6.43 -7.73
N PHE A 161 -11.24 6.53 -8.20
CA PHE A 161 -10.50 7.81 -8.24
C PHE A 161 -11.21 8.84 -9.11
N PRO A 162 -11.52 10.07 -8.62
CA PRO A 162 -12.35 11.03 -9.35
C PRO A 162 -11.68 11.55 -10.64
N LYS A 163 -12.42 11.51 -11.75
CA LYS A 163 -11.93 12.04 -13.05
C LYS A 163 -11.57 13.53 -12.97
N ALA A 164 -12.33 14.31 -12.18
CA ALA A 164 -12.08 15.73 -11.98
C ALA A 164 -10.71 16.01 -11.34
N GLU A 165 -10.32 15.22 -10.35
CA GLU A 165 -9.02 15.35 -9.69
C GLU A 165 -7.86 14.97 -10.63
N LEU A 166 -8.03 13.95 -11.48
CA LEU A 166 -7.04 13.61 -12.52
C LEU A 166 -6.81 14.80 -13.46
N LYS A 167 -7.88 15.43 -13.94
CA LYS A 167 -7.81 16.62 -14.81
C LYS A 167 -7.13 17.80 -14.10
N LYS A 168 -7.53 18.07 -12.87
CA LYS A 168 -6.97 19.13 -12.02
C LYS A 168 -5.45 18.98 -11.84
N TYR A 169 -4.99 17.75 -11.60
CA TYR A 169 -3.55 17.46 -11.44
C TYR A 169 -2.79 17.31 -12.76
N GLY A 170 -3.45 17.47 -13.90
CA GLY A 170 -2.81 17.50 -15.21
C GLY A 170 -2.51 16.11 -15.80
N ALA A 171 -3.32 15.11 -15.45
CA ALA A 171 -3.29 13.80 -16.10
C ALA A 171 -4.32 13.76 -17.25
N PRO A 172 -3.92 13.91 -18.51
CA PRO A 172 -4.82 13.75 -19.65
C PRO A 172 -5.27 12.28 -19.79
N SER A 173 -6.45 12.07 -20.31
CA SER A 173 -7.08 10.73 -20.39
C SER A 173 -6.19 9.66 -21.04
N ARG A 174 -5.38 10.04 -22.05
CA ARG A 174 -4.45 9.12 -22.72
C ARG A 174 -3.37 8.53 -21.82
N LYS A 175 -3.03 9.21 -20.72
CA LYS A 175 -2.05 8.73 -19.73
C LYS A 175 -2.68 7.90 -18.62
N VAL A 176 -3.99 7.95 -18.46
CA VAL A 176 -4.68 7.38 -17.32
C VAL A 176 -5.15 5.97 -17.64
N LYS A 177 -4.76 5.04 -16.78
CA LYS A 177 -5.29 3.68 -16.74
C LYS A 177 -5.99 3.47 -15.40
N ARG A 178 -7.02 2.64 -15.40
CA ARG A 178 -7.83 2.37 -14.21
C ARG A 178 -7.92 0.88 -13.97
N TYR A 179 -7.82 0.48 -12.70
CA TYR A 179 -7.99 -0.92 -12.31
C TYR A 179 -9.20 -1.07 -11.39
N GLY A 180 -9.81 -2.26 -11.42
CA GLY A 180 -10.87 -2.64 -10.51
C GLY A 180 -10.32 -3.01 -9.12
N GLY A 181 -11.05 -2.67 -8.05
CA GLY A 181 -10.65 -3.05 -6.70
C GLY A 181 -9.81 -2.02 -5.96
N LEU A 182 -9.11 -2.51 -4.95
CA LEU A 182 -8.24 -1.75 -4.05
C LEU A 182 -6.77 -2.03 -4.37
N LYS A 183 -5.89 -1.12 -3.98
CA LYS A 183 -4.45 -1.39 -3.94
C LYS A 183 -4.13 -2.61 -3.08
N GLU A 184 -4.85 -2.76 -1.99
CA GLU A 184 -4.73 -3.84 -1.03
C GLU A 184 -5.09 -5.21 -1.64
N ASP A 185 -6.01 -5.26 -2.61
CA ASP A 185 -6.34 -6.50 -3.35
C ASP A 185 -5.13 -7.08 -4.12
N VAL A 186 -4.16 -6.24 -4.49
CA VAL A 186 -2.95 -6.69 -5.20
C VAL A 186 -2.13 -7.68 -4.38
N TYR A 187 -2.08 -7.51 -3.05
CA TYR A 187 -1.24 -8.34 -2.18
C TYR A 187 -2.02 -9.15 -1.14
N LEU A 188 -3.33 -8.94 -1.01
CA LEU A 188 -4.17 -9.67 -0.07
C LEU A 188 -5.17 -10.63 -0.73
N ALA A 189 -5.31 -10.62 -2.07
CA ALA A 189 -6.32 -11.42 -2.77
C ALA A 189 -6.18 -12.94 -2.56
N ASP A 190 -4.96 -13.42 -2.39
CA ASP A 190 -4.61 -14.82 -2.11
C ASP A 190 -4.08 -15.02 -0.68
N PHE A 191 -4.33 -14.04 0.19
CA PHE A 191 -3.94 -14.13 1.58
C PHE A 191 -4.74 -15.22 2.32
N THR A 192 -4.04 -16.03 3.08
CA THR A 192 -4.63 -17.02 3.98
C THR A 192 -4.07 -16.78 5.38
N LEU A 193 -4.96 -16.71 6.37
CA LEU A 193 -4.56 -16.57 7.76
C LEU A 193 -3.69 -17.75 8.19
N ASP A 194 -2.50 -17.46 8.70
CA ASP A 194 -1.62 -18.46 9.27
C ASP A 194 -2.21 -19.00 10.59
N SER A 195 -2.53 -20.28 10.61
CA SER A 195 -3.08 -20.94 11.80
C SER A 195 -2.12 -20.86 13.00
N ALA A 196 -0.81 -20.79 12.78
CA ALA A 196 0.18 -20.63 13.83
C ALA A 196 0.11 -19.24 14.49
N PHE A 197 -0.45 -18.21 13.83
CA PHE A 197 -0.58 -16.87 14.37
C PHE A 197 -1.41 -16.80 15.67
N ALA A 198 -2.32 -17.76 15.87
CA ALA A 198 -3.05 -17.92 17.13
C ALA A 198 -2.11 -18.16 18.33
N HIS A 199 -0.96 -18.82 18.14
CA HIS A 199 0.05 -18.98 19.21
C HIS A 199 0.69 -17.65 19.56
N THR A 200 0.99 -16.80 18.56
CA THR A 200 1.49 -15.44 18.77
C THR A 200 0.51 -14.61 19.59
N LEU A 201 -0.78 -14.66 19.27
CA LEU A 201 -1.81 -13.95 20.02
C LEU A 201 -1.93 -14.44 21.46
N ARG A 202 -1.90 -15.74 21.69
CA ARG A 202 -1.91 -16.31 23.06
C ARG A 202 -0.68 -15.89 23.85
N ALA A 203 0.49 -15.87 23.24
CA ALA A 203 1.73 -15.40 23.90
C ALA A 203 1.65 -13.91 24.29
N LEU A 204 0.84 -13.12 23.60
CA LEU A 204 0.55 -11.72 23.94
C LEU A 204 -0.57 -11.58 24.99
N GLY A 205 -1.20 -12.67 25.44
CA GLY A 205 -2.28 -12.63 26.42
C GLY A 205 -3.69 -12.47 25.80
N VAL A 206 -3.87 -12.78 24.51
CA VAL A 206 -5.19 -12.82 23.85
C VAL A 206 -5.70 -14.27 23.90
N GLY A 207 -6.78 -14.51 24.65
CA GLY A 207 -7.30 -15.87 24.92
C GLY A 207 -8.09 -16.48 23.78
N GLY A 208 -8.78 -15.69 23.00
CA GLY A 208 -9.62 -16.16 21.88
C GLY A 208 -11.13 -15.94 22.08
N GLU A 209 -11.59 -15.88 23.31
CA GLU A 209 -13.01 -15.59 23.63
C GLU A 209 -13.29 -14.09 23.58
N GLU A 210 -12.30 -13.27 23.92
CA GLU A 210 -12.43 -11.81 23.91
C GLU A 210 -12.54 -11.27 22.47
N VAL A 211 -13.23 -10.15 22.33
CA VAL A 211 -13.27 -9.37 21.09
C VAL A 211 -11.90 -8.75 20.86
N LEU A 212 -11.19 -9.19 19.84
CA LEU A 212 -9.86 -8.68 19.50
C LEU A 212 -9.99 -7.40 18.66
N ILE A 213 -9.50 -6.30 19.19
CA ILE A 213 -9.48 -5.00 18.52
C ILE A 213 -8.04 -4.62 18.19
N VAL A 214 -7.78 -4.28 16.93
CA VAL A 214 -6.50 -3.71 16.52
C VAL A 214 -6.66 -2.21 16.36
N ALA A 215 -5.94 -1.43 17.15
CA ALA A 215 -6.04 0.02 17.18
C ALA A 215 -4.70 0.68 16.79
N ARG A 216 -4.76 1.69 15.93
CA ARG A 216 -3.58 2.46 15.55
C ARG A 216 -3.84 3.96 15.67
N PRO A 217 -3.12 4.67 16.56
CA PRO A 217 -3.35 6.08 16.80
C PRO A 217 -2.97 6.95 15.59
N PRO A 218 -3.47 8.21 15.53
CA PRO A 218 -3.06 9.19 14.54
C PRO A 218 -1.57 9.54 14.68
N ALA A 219 -0.98 10.11 13.62
CA ALA A 219 0.38 10.61 13.68
C ALA A 219 0.42 11.93 14.49
N SER A 220 1.23 12.00 15.54
CA SER A 220 1.26 13.11 16.51
C SER A 220 1.85 14.44 15.96
N GLU A 221 2.46 14.44 14.78
CA GLU A 221 3.29 15.56 14.31
C GLU A 221 2.55 16.63 13.46
N ALA A 222 1.24 16.55 13.28
CA ALA A 222 0.51 17.53 12.51
C ALA A 222 -0.53 18.29 13.34
N LEU A 223 -0.59 19.61 13.20
CA LEU A 223 -1.50 20.49 13.95
C LEU A 223 -2.99 20.12 13.82
N TYR A 224 -3.39 19.52 12.71
CA TYR A 224 -4.75 19.03 12.49
C TYR A 224 -5.05 17.69 13.18
N HIS A 225 -4.05 17.01 13.73
CA HIS A 225 -4.23 15.77 14.48
C HIS A 225 -4.61 15.97 15.95
N ARG A 226 -4.67 17.21 16.44
CA ARG A 226 -5.04 17.46 17.85
C ARG A 226 -6.46 17.00 18.16
N PHE A 227 -7.40 17.31 17.28
CA PHE A 227 -8.79 16.82 17.39
C PHE A 227 -8.87 15.29 17.23
N GLU A 228 -8.12 14.71 16.30
CA GLU A 228 -8.05 13.27 16.12
C GLU A 228 -7.49 12.55 17.34
N ASN A 229 -6.51 13.15 18.03
CA ASN A 229 -5.96 12.57 19.25
C ASN A 229 -7.01 12.53 20.37
N GLU A 230 -7.77 13.61 20.60
CA GLU A 230 -8.84 13.61 21.60
C GLU A 230 -9.94 12.60 21.31
N LEU A 231 -10.32 12.43 20.04
CA LEU A 231 -11.32 11.44 19.65
C LEU A 231 -10.76 10.01 19.82
N PHE A 232 -9.48 9.81 19.51
CA PHE A 232 -8.84 8.51 19.69
C PHE A 232 -8.71 8.15 21.16
N ASP A 233 -8.37 9.09 22.03
CA ASP A 233 -8.26 8.85 23.45
C ASP A 233 -9.63 8.50 24.07
N LYS A 234 -10.71 9.19 23.64
CA LYS A 234 -12.09 8.84 24.01
C LYS A 234 -12.47 7.45 23.53
N LEU A 235 -12.10 7.11 22.30
CA LEU A 235 -12.33 5.77 21.73
C LEU A 235 -11.57 4.72 22.54
N LEU A 236 -10.29 4.92 22.82
CA LEU A 236 -9.48 3.97 23.56
C LEU A 236 -10.01 3.75 24.98
N ALA A 237 -10.45 4.83 25.65
CA ALA A 237 -11.10 4.74 26.97
C ALA A 237 -12.40 3.96 26.91
N HIS A 238 -13.26 4.20 25.88
CA HIS A 238 -14.50 3.46 25.67
C HIS A 238 -14.24 1.96 25.45
N LEU A 239 -13.29 1.61 24.59
CA LEU A 239 -12.93 0.22 24.31
C LEU A 239 -12.33 -0.47 25.55
N ASN A 240 -11.47 0.22 26.29
CA ASN A 240 -10.83 -0.31 27.51
C ASN A 240 -11.84 -0.54 28.64
N ALA A 241 -12.97 0.15 28.65
CA ALA A 241 -14.04 -0.06 29.62
C ALA A 241 -14.85 -1.35 29.38
N GLN A 242 -14.66 -2.03 28.26
CA GLN A 242 -15.35 -3.28 27.93
C GLN A 242 -14.56 -4.48 28.44
N PRO A 243 -15.06 -5.26 29.41
CA PRO A 243 -14.30 -6.33 30.06
C PRO A 243 -13.94 -7.49 29.09
N ASP A 244 -14.80 -7.74 28.08
CA ASP A 244 -14.66 -8.86 27.15
C ASP A 244 -13.88 -8.48 25.89
N THR A 245 -13.02 -7.43 25.96
CA THR A 245 -12.18 -7.00 24.84
C THR A 245 -10.70 -7.17 25.13
N LYS A 246 -9.92 -7.33 24.08
CA LYS A 246 -8.46 -7.16 24.07
C LYS A 246 -8.06 -6.23 22.93
N ILE A 247 -7.24 -5.25 23.25
CA ILE A 247 -6.86 -4.19 22.32
C ILE A 247 -5.37 -4.30 22.04
N ILE A 248 -5.00 -4.69 20.82
CA ILE A 248 -3.62 -4.56 20.36
C ILE A 248 -3.43 -3.15 19.82
N LEU A 249 -2.76 -2.31 20.61
CA LEU A 249 -2.45 -0.93 20.26
C LEU A 249 -1.09 -0.87 19.56
N LEU A 250 -1.03 -0.22 18.40
CA LEU A 250 0.16 -0.11 17.55
C LEU A 250 0.66 1.35 17.51
N PRO A 251 1.41 1.84 18.51
CA PRO A 251 1.98 3.18 18.50
C PRO A 251 2.88 3.40 17.27
N ARG A 252 2.93 4.63 16.79
CA ARG A 252 3.77 4.99 15.62
C ARG A 252 5.19 5.40 16.02
N THR A 253 5.37 5.83 17.26
CA THR A 253 6.65 6.30 17.82
C THR A 253 6.79 5.82 19.25
N ASP A 254 8.03 5.78 19.74
CA ASP A 254 8.31 5.46 21.14
C ASP A 254 7.69 6.48 22.10
N ALA A 255 7.63 7.74 21.71
CA ALA A 255 6.97 8.79 22.50
C ALA A 255 5.48 8.49 22.72
N GLN A 256 4.76 8.07 21.66
CA GLN A 256 3.37 7.61 21.79
C GLN A 256 3.25 6.38 22.68
N ARG A 257 4.17 5.42 22.54
CA ARG A 257 4.18 4.22 23.37
C ARG A 257 4.28 4.59 24.86
N VAL A 258 5.26 5.42 25.23
CA VAL A 258 5.46 5.86 26.61
C VAL A 258 4.23 6.60 27.16
N GLU A 259 3.55 7.37 26.32
CA GLU A 259 2.33 8.09 26.72
C GLU A 259 1.16 7.13 27.02
N TYR A 260 0.95 6.12 26.18
CA TYR A 260 -0.09 5.12 26.43
C TYR A 260 0.27 4.15 27.57
N GLU A 261 1.54 3.81 27.76
CA GLU A 261 1.98 2.99 28.90
C GLU A 261 1.65 3.66 30.26
N LYS A 262 1.74 4.99 30.35
CA LYS A 262 1.39 5.75 31.57
C LYS A 262 -0.10 5.66 31.93
N GLN A 263 -0.96 5.38 30.98
CA GLN A 263 -2.40 5.32 31.20
C GLN A 263 -2.85 4.01 31.90
N ASN A 264 -1.98 3.01 31.99
CA ASN A 264 -2.25 1.70 32.63
C ASN A 264 -3.59 1.08 32.23
N LEU A 265 -3.90 1.04 30.94
CA LEU A 265 -5.15 0.53 30.39
C LEU A 265 -5.17 -1.00 30.44
N ALA A 266 -6.09 -1.59 31.23
CA ALA A 266 -6.09 -3.02 31.55
C ALA A 266 -6.32 -3.94 30.34
N GLN A 267 -7.04 -3.48 29.31
CA GLN A 267 -7.34 -4.28 28.10
C GLN A 267 -6.35 -4.03 26.96
N VAL A 268 -5.37 -3.10 27.14
CA VAL A 268 -4.45 -2.68 26.08
C VAL A 268 -3.13 -3.46 26.15
N ILE A 269 -2.77 -4.04 25.02
CA ILE A 269 -1.50 -4.73 24.81
C ILE A 269 -0.72 -3.95 23.74
N MET A 270 0.51 -3.59 24.01
CA MET A 270 1.40 -2.93 23.04
C MET A 270 2.59 -3.85 22.73
N PRO A 271 2.55 -4.63 21.66
CA PRO A 271 3.64 -5.52 21.27
C PRO A 271 4.95 -4.74 21.09
N ARG A 272 6.05 -5.31 21.55
CA ARG A 272 7.41 -4.74 21.34
C ARG A 272 7.99 -5.20 20.00
N GLU A 273 7.66 -6.41 19.61
CA GLU A 273 8.08 -6.96 18.31
C GLU A 273 7.12 -6.56 17.21
N VAL A 274 7.64 -6.47 16.00
CA VAL A 274 6.84 -6.20 14.80
C VAL A 274 6.08 -7.47 14.44
N LEU A 275 4.77 -7.42 14.53
CA LEU A 275 3.86 -8.49 14.15
C LEU A 275 3.62 -8.50 12.64
N ASP A 276 3.24 -9.65 12.10
CA ASP A 276 2.70 -9.74 10.75
C ASP A 276 1.36 -9.00 10.67
N GLY A 277 1.35 -7.88 9.94
CA GLY A 277 0.20 -6.98 9.90
C GLY A 277 -1.04 -7.60 9.26
N ALA A 278 -0.87 -8.41 8.22
CA ALA A 278 -1.99 -9.04 7.54
C ALA A 278 -2.63 -10.12 8.41
N ASN A 279 -1.81 -10.97 9.06
CA ASN A 279 -2.30 -11.97 10.02
C ASN A 279 -2.97 -11.31 11.23
N LEU A 280 -2.40 -10.23 11.76
CA LEU A 280 -2.98 -9.50 12.88
C LEU A 280 -4.36 -8.91 12.52
N ILE A 281 -4.47 -8.24 11.37
CA ILE A 281 -5.73 -7.68 10.89
C ILE A 281 -6.74 -8.80 10.63
N ALA A 282 -6.33 -9.86 9.95
CA ALA A 282 -7.22 -10.98 9.65
C ALA A 282 -7.73 -11.70 10.91
N ALA A 283 -6.95 -11.74 11.98
CA ALA A 283 -7.38 -12.30 13.26
C ALA A 283 -8.29 -11.37 14.07
N ALA A 284 -8.25 -10.05 13.82
CA ALA A 284 -9.03 -9.06 14.58
C ALA A 284 -10.53 -9.17 14.31
N ASP A 285 -11.33 -8.81 15.31
CA ASP A 285 -12.79 -8.66 15.19
C ASP A 285 -13.18 -7.23 14.78
N LEU A 286 -12.33 -6.25 15.10
CA LEU A 286 -12.47 -4.84 14.70
C LEU A 286 -11.09 -4.21 14.50
N VAL A 287 -10.97 -3.41 13.46
CA VAL A 287 -9.78 -2.56 13.24
C VAL A 287 -10.18 -1.10 13.35
N VAL A 288 -9.46 -0.32 14.16
CA VAL A 288 -9.69 1.13 14.25
C VAL A 288 -8.38 1.89 14.00
N SER A 289 -8.38 2.79 13.03
CA SER A 289 -7.19 3.60 12.79
C SER A 289 -7.51 4.99 12.22
N ALA A 290 -6.54 5.90 12.37
CA ALA A 290 -6.55 7.20 11.69
C ALA A 290 -5.83 7.17 10.32
N GLY A 291 -5.56 6.00 9.76
CA GLY A 291 -4.85 5.84 8.49
C GLY A 291 -5.62 5.03 7.47
N GLY A 292 -5.47 5.36 6.18
CA GLY A 292 -6.20 4.67 5.12
C GLY A 292 -5.79 3.20 4.92
N THR A 293 -4.49 2.90 4.90
CA THR A 293 -3.98 1.56 4.51
C THR A 293 -4.52 0.44 5.41
N MET A 294 -4.37 0.54 6.74
CA MET A 294 -4.81 -0.51 7.66
C MET A 294 -6.33 -0.73 7.60
N ASN A 295 -7.11 0.33 7.48
CA ASN A 295 -8.57 0.23 7.32
C ASN A 295 -8.97 -0.43 6.00
N ARG A 296 -8.24 -0.14 4.92
CA ARG A 296 -8.46 -0.77 3.61
C ARG A 296 -8.03 -2.24 3.59
N GLU A 297 -6.92 -2.57 4.26
CA GLU A 297 -6.51 -3.96 4.49
C GLU A 297 -7.59 -4.75 5.24
N ALA A 298 -8.13 -4.17 6.32
CA ALA A 298 -9.23 -4.78 7.06
C ALA A 298 -10.47 -4.98 6.17
N ALA A 299 -10.86 -3.96 5.41
CA ALA A 299 -11.98 -4.03 4.48
C ALA A 299 -11.77 -5.09 3.38
N ALA A 300 -10.54 -5.22 2.85
CA ALA A 300 -10.17 -6.25 1.88
C ALA A 300 -10.27 -7.66 2.46
N LEU A 301 -9.84 -7.84 3.71
CA LEU A 301 -9.87 -9.13 4.42
C LEU A 301 -11.24 -9.47 5.02
N GLY A 302 -12.26 -8.62 4.83
CA GLY A 302 -13.61 -8.85 5.39
C GLY A 302 -13.72 -8.57 6.89
N VAL A 303 -12.74 -7.89 7.48
CA VAL A 303 -12.75 -7.49 8.88
C VAL A 303 -13.44 -6.14 9.03
N PRO A 304 -14.38 -5.98 10.00
CA PRO A 304 -14.97 -4.69 10.33
C PRO A 304 -13.91 -3.63 10.59
N ALA A 305 -14.05 -2.46 9.99
CA ALA A 305 -13.09 -1.38 10.15
C ALA A 305 -13.78 -0.06 10.47
N ALA A 306 -13.14 0.76 11.31
CA ALA A 306 -13.58 2.10 11.63
C ALA A 306 -12.41 3.10 11.53
N SER A 307 -12.69 4.28 10.99
CA SER A 307 -11.72 5.34 10.78
C SER A 307 -12.06 6.58 11.58
N ILE A 308 -11.07 7.05 12.35
CA ILE A 308 -11.13 8.34 13.03
C ILE A 308 -10.40 9.45 12.24
N TYR A 309 -10.08 9.22 10.98
CA TYR A 309 -9.37 10.19 10.16
C TYR A 309 -10.23 11.43 9.89
N ALA A 310 -9.82 12.58 10.45
CA ALA A 310 -10.53 13.85 10.33
C ALA A 310 -10.24 14.60 9.01
N GLY A 311 -9.25 14.17 8.23
CA GLY A 311 -8.93 14.77 6.95
C GLY A 311 -9.94 14.45 5.84
N LYS A 312 -9.65 14.90 4.64
CA LYS A 312 -10.49 14.57 3.47
C LYS A 312 -10.35 13.10 3.13
N TRP A 313 -11.47 12.40 3.12
CA TRP A 313 -11.50 10.99 2.74
C TRP A 313 -11.20 10.82 1.25
N ALA A 314 -10.48 9.77 0.93
CA ALA A 314 -10.33 9.36 -0.46
C ALA A 314 -11.65 8.78 -0.99
N ALA A 315 -11.89 8.93 -2.29
CA ALA A 315 -13.08 8.35 -2.92
C ALA A 315 -13.18 6.83 -2.74
N ILE A 316 -12.05 6.16 -2.58
CA ILE A 316 -12.00 4.72 -2.29
C ILE A 316 -12.48 4.43 -0.85
N ASP A 317 -12.18 5.28 0.13
CA ASP A 317 -12.66 5.14 1.51
C ASP A 317 -14.16 5.41 1.58
N GLU A 318 -14.65 6.42 0.83
CA GLU A 318 -16.08 6.70 0.70
C GLU A 318 -16.83 5.53 0.02
N GLN A 319 -16.19 4.86 -0.93
CA GLN A 319 -16.76 3.65 -1.52
C GLN A 319 -16.86 2.52 -0.50
N LEU A 320 -15.81 2.26 0.28
CA LEU A 320 -15.83 1.24 1.33
C LEU A 320 -16.88 1.53 2.42
N ALA A 321 -17.12 2.81 2.73
CA ALA A 321 -18.19 3.20 3.64
C ALA A 321 -19.57 2.89 3.07
N ARG A 322 -19.82 3.16 1.78
CA ARG A 322 -21.08 2.79 1.10
C ARG A 322 -21.28 1.27 1.02
N GLU A 323 -20.20 0.51 0.87
CA GLU A 323 -20.21 -0.95 0.92
C GLU A 323 -20.42 -1.48 2.35
N GLY A 324 -20.48 -0.59 3.38
CA GLY A 324 -20.57 -0.92 4.79
C GLY A 324 -19.32 -1.65 5.32
N ARG A 325 -18.17 -1.51 4.68
CA ARG A 325 -16.89 -2.13 5.07
C ARG A 325 -16.03 -1.21 5.92
N LEU A 326 -16.34 0.08 5.95
CA LEU A 326 -15.61 1.08 6.71
C LEU A 326 -16.59 2.05 7.36
N GLN A 327 -16.55 2.18 8.68
CA GLN A 327 -17.34 3.15 9.43
C GLN A 327 -16.52 4.42 9.68
N LYS A 328 -17.12 5.59 9.53
CA LYS A 328 -16.51 6.87 9.86
C LYS A 328 -16.88 7.26 11.28
N LEU A 329 -15.89 7.56 12.11
CA LEU A 329 -16.07 8.05 13.46
C LEU A 329 -15.68 9.52 13.51
N THR A 330 -16.62 10.39 13.86
CA THR A 330 -16.42 11.85 13.94
C THR A 330 -16.81 12.42 15.28
N SER A 331 -17.49 11.63 16.09
CA SER A 331 -18.06 12.06 17.39
C SER A 331 -18.04 10.95 18.43
N GLY A 332 -18.31 11.33 19.70
CA GLY A 332 -18.50 10.36 20.78
C GLY A 332 -19.70 9.43 20.55
N ASN A 333 -20.75 9.90 19.90
CA ASN A 333 -21.91 9.08 19.57
C ASN A 333 -21.55 7.98 18.57
N ASP A 334 -20.68 8.28 17.59
CA ASP A 334 -20.20 7.26 16.64
C ASP A 334 -19.40 6.18 17.36
N ILE A 335 -18.61 6.56 18.38
CA ILE A 335 -17.86 5.61 19.20
C ILE A 335 -18.80 4.66 19.95
N GLN A 336 -19.86 5.20 20.55
CA GLN A 336 -20.85 4.39 21.30
C GLN A 336 -21.64 3.44 20.39
N SER A 337 -21.74 3.74 19.09
CA SER A 337 -22.44 2.92 18.11
C SER A 337 -21.58 1.77 17.54
N LEU A 338 -20.32 1.66 17.93
CA LEU A 338 -19.44 0.58 17.47
C LEU A 338 -19.95 -0.78 17.96
N ALA A 339 -20.09 -1.72 17.03
CA ALA A 339 -20.40 -3.09 17.36
C ALA A 339 -19.14 -3.79 17.90
N LEU A 340 -19.10 -4.02 19.21
CA LEU A 340 -18.02 -4.71 19.91
C LEU A 340 -18.43 -6.17 20.13
N GLN A 341 -18.26 -6.98 19.10
CA GLN A 341 -18.62 -8.40 19.11
C GLN A 341 -17.64 -9.20 18.26
N LYS A 342 -17.59 -10.51 18.47
CA LYS A 342 -16.85 -11.39 17.57
C LYS A 342 -17.34 -11.22 16.14
N LYS A 343 -16.42 -11.08 15.21
CA LYS A 343 -16.79 -10.94 13.80
C LYS A 343 -17.56 -12.17 13.33
N THR A 344 -18.73 -11.96 12.79
CA THR A 344 -19.41 -12.97 11.99
C THR A 344 -18.76 -12.96 10.62
N GLY A 345 -18.32 -14.11 10.14
CA GLY A 345 -17.53 -14.25 8.92
C GLY A 345 -18.12 -13.45 7.76
N ARG A 346 -17.54 -12.29 7.49
CA ARG A 346 -17.82 -11.52 6.29
C ARG A 346 -16.85 -11.96 5.22
N GLU A 347 -17.38 -12.27 4.05
CA GLU A 347 -16.55 -12.64 2.92
C GLU A 347 -15.49 -11.57 2.66
N PRO A 348 -14.21 -11.95 2.51
CA PRO A 348 -13.18 -11.06 2.03
C PRO A 348 -13.63 -10.39 0.74
N ARG A 349 -13.18 -9.17 0.51
CA ARG A 349 -13.47 -8.46 -0.74
C ARG A 349 -12.66 -9.02 -1.90
N ALA A 350 -12.00 -10.14 -1.72
CA ALA A 350 -11.03 -10.71 -2.63
C ALA A 350 -11.33 -10.46 -4.11
N ASN A 351 -10.43 -9.73 -4.78
CA ASN A 351 -10.41 -9.63 -6.22
C ASN A 351 -9.09 -10.23 -6.74
N PRO A 352 -9.04 -11.53 -7.04
CA PRO A 352 -7.80 -12.21 -7.45
C PRO A 352 -7.25 -11.67 -8.78
N HIS A 353 -8.07 -11.00 -9.58
CA HIS A 353 -7.66 -10.46 -10.88
C HIS A 353 -6.92 -9.13 -10.77
N THR A 354 -7.06 -8.38 -9.67
CA THR A 354 -6.49 -7.02 -9.53
C THR A 354 -4.96 -7.02 -9.66
N ARG A 355 -4.25 -8.03 -9.11
CA ARG A 355 -2.79 -8.13 -9.25
C ARG A 355 -2.36 -8.25 -10.71
N ALA A 356 -2.93 -9.20 -11.43
CA ALA A 356 -2.61 -9.42 -12.84
C ALA A 356 -3.01 -8.23 -13.71
N GLU A 357 -4.17 -7.60 -13.45
CA GLU A 357 -4.63 -6.38 -14.11
C GLU A 357 -3.63 -5.24 -13.90
N VAL A 358 -3.23 -4.97 -12.67
CA VAL A 358 -2.27 -3.90 -12.34
C VAL A 358 -0.91 -4.18 -12.98
N ALA A 359 -0.42 -5.43 -12.97
CA ALA A 359 0.82 -5.80 -13.64
C ALA A 359 0.77 -5.51 -15.14
N LYS A 360 -0.30 -5.92 -15.84
CA LYS A 360 -0.53 -5.62 -17.26
C LYS A 360 -0.57 -4.12 -17.53
N LEU A 361 -1.30 -3.35 -16.70
CA LEU A 361 -1.38 -1.90 -16.85
C LEU A 361 -0.03 -1.21 -16.65
N ILE A 362 0.83 -1.73 -15.77
CA ILE A 362 2.20 -1.22 -15.57
C ILE A 362 3.06 -1.50 -16.80
N LEU A 363 3.00 -2.72 -17.34
CA LEU A 363 3.83 -3.16 -18.47
C LEU A 363 3.29 -2.67 -19.84
N ASP A 364 2.09 -2.09 -19.90
CA ASP A 364 1.39 -1.68 -21.13
C ASP A 364 0.97 -2.85 -22.04
N GLU A 365 0.74 -3.99 -21.42
CA GLU A 365 0.20 -5.15 -22.11
C GLU A 365 -1.30 -4.93 -22.35
N SER A 366 -1.71 -5.00 -23.61
CA SER A 366 -3.13 -4.88 -24.04
C SER A 366 -3.89 -6.19 -23.87
#